data_17ed8ef36ea8e47f70fd567137a97048
#
_entry.id   17ed8ef36ea8e47f70fd567137a97048
#
_cell.length_a   1.000
_cell.length_b   1.000
_cell.length_c   1.000
_cell.angle_alpha   90.00
_cell.angle_beta   90.00
_cell.angle_gamma   90.00
#
_symmetry.space_group_name_H-M   'P 1'
#
loop_
_entity.id
_entity.type
_entity.pdbx_description
1 polymer ?
#
loop_
_entity_poly.entity_id
_entity_poly.type
_entity_poly.pdbx_seq_one_letter_code
_entity_poly.pdbx_strand_id
1 'polypeptide(L)'
;MTLVCDASALVATLIDAGPRGDWLAKQISGSSLAAPCLIDFEVVNVLRRHVLTERLGLEQATQAIEHLHRLRIERWPYEPLAARVWELRNNASAYDASYVALAEFLSATLVTLDVRLAGVPGLRCEVATPPV
;
A
#
# COMPACT_ATOMS: atom_id res chain seq x y z
N MET A 1 7.35 12.46 9.23
CA MET A 1 6.05 11.74 9.26
C MET A 1 6.19 10.43 8.49
N THR A 2 5.70 9.35 9.03
CA THR A 2 5.74 8.06 8.37
C THR A 2 4.35 7.71 7.84
N LEU A 3 4.30 7.21 6.61
CA LEU A 3 3.08 6.69 6.00
C LEU A 3 3.26 5.20 5.70
N VAL A 4 2.22 4.43 5.90
CA VAL A 4 2.15 3.04 5.43
C VAL A 4 1.28 3.05 4.18
N CYS A 5 1.84 2.62 3.05
CA CYS A 5 1.12 2.54 1.78
C CYS A 5 0.86 1.09 1.43
N ASP A 6 -0.38 0.75 1.11
CA ASP A 6 -0.68 -0.59 0.60
C ASP A 6 -0.35 -0.69 -0.90
N ALA A 7 -0.52 -1.88 -1.46
CA ALA A 7 -0.19 -2.12 -2.88
C ALA A 7 -1.01 -1.26 -3.82
N SER A 8 -2.28 -1.00 -3.52
CA SER A 8 -3.13 -0.16 -4.36
C SER A 8 -2.57 1.26 -4.47
N ALA A 9 -2.13 1.82 -3.35
CA ALA A 9 -1.56 3.16 -3.31
C ALA A 9 -0.20 3.21 -4.04
N LEU A 10 0.67 2.23 -3.81
CA LEU A 10 1.98 2.21 -4.48
C LEU A 10 1.85 2.01 -5.98
N VAL A 11 0.99 1.11 -6.44
CA VAL A 11 0.77 0.92 -7.88
C VAL A 11 0.30 2.23 -8.52
N ALA A 12 -0.68 2.89 -7.93
CA ALA A 12 -1.16 4.16 -8.46
C ALA A 12 -0.08 5.24 -8.46
N THR A 13 0.76 5.28 -7.43
CA THR A 13 1.91 6.19 -7.38
C THR A 13 2.86 5.96 -8.56
N LEU A 14 3.03 4.69 -8.96
CA LEU A 14 3.97 4.31 -10.01
C LEU A 14 3.43 4.50 -11.43
N ILE A 15 2.11 4.35 -11.63
CA ILE A 15 1.55 4.30 -12.99
C ILE A 15 0.39 5.26 -13.26
N ASP A 16 -0.19 5.87 -12.26
CA ASP A 16 -1.35 6.77 -12.44
C ASP A 16 -0.89 8.21 -12.62
N ALA A 17 -1.10 8.76 -13.80
CA ALA A 17 -0.77 10.15 -14.13
C ALA A 17 -1.93 11.12 -13.88
N GLY A 18 -3.08 10.62 -13.40
CA GLY A 18 -4.27 11.40 -13.16
C GLY A 18 -4.40 11.94 -11.75
N PRO A 19 -5.61 12.37 -11.35
CA PRO A 19 -5.83 13.00 -10.05
C PRO A 19 -5.46 12.14 -8.84
N ARG A 20 -5.66 10.81 -8.92
CA ARG A 20 -5.28 9.90 -7.85
C ARG A 20 -3.77 9.87 -7.64
N GLY A 21 -3.01 9.76 -8.74
CA GLY A 21 -1.55 9.80 -8.70
C GLY A 21 -1.04 11.12 -8.14
N ASP A 22 -1.65 12.23 -8.55
CA ASP A 22 -1.30 13.56 -8.03
C ASP A 22 -1.55 13.68 -6.53
N TRP A 23 -2.70 13.18 -6.07
CA TRP A 23 -3.03 13.17 -4.65
C TRP A 23 -2.01 12.35 -3.85
N LEU A 24 -1.69 11.15 -4.36
CA LEU A 24 -0.71 10.28 -3.71
C LEU A 24 0.68 10.91 -3.65
N ALA A 25 1.11 11.53 -4.75
CA ALA A 25 2.39 12.24 -4.79
C ALA A 25 2.48 13.32 -3.71
N LYS A 26 1.39 14.04 -3.49
CA LYS A 26 1.31 15.06 -2.43
C LYS A 26 1.37 14.44 -1.03
N GLN A 27 0.67 13.31 -0.82
CA GLN A 27 0.71 12.61 0.46
C GLN A 27 2.11 12.12 0.79
N ILE A 28 2.80 11.56 -0.19
CA ILE A 28 4.11 10.89 -0.03
C ILE A 28 5.24 11.90 0.08
N SER A 29 5.11 13.06 -0.58
CA SER A 29 6.16 14.07 -0.59
C SER A 29 6.53 14.51 0.83
N GLY A 30 7.82 14.40 1.16
CA GLY A 30 8.34 14.76 2.46
C GLY A 30 8.05 13.76 3.58
N SER A 31 7.47 12.60 3.25
CA SER A 31 7.17 11.54 4.22
C SER A 31 8.11 10.36 4.05
N SER A 32 8.32 9.61 5.14
CA SER A 32 8.97 8.31 5.10
C SER A 32 7.92 7.24 4.81
N LEU A 33 8.28 6.24 4.02
CA LEU A 33 7.38 5.14 3.65
C LEU A 33 7.75 3.87 4.39
N ALA A 34 6.74 3.14 4.83
CA ALA A 34 6.90 1.81 5.40
C ALA A 34 5.83 0.87 4.84
N ALA A 35 6.13 -0.40 4.78
CA ALA A 35 5.21 -1.44 4.33
C ALA A 35 5.64 -2.80 4.87
N PRO A 36 4.71 -3.76 4.99
CA PRO A 36 5.10 -5.14 5.23
C PRO A 36 5.94 -5.69 4.08
N CYS A 37 6.79 -6.68 4.35
CA CYS A 37 7.66 -7.28 3.33
C CYS A 37 6.90 -7.84 2.12
N LEU A 38 5.62 -8.19 2.27
CA LEU A 38 4.81 -8.69 1.15
C LEU A 38 4.52 -7.63 0.09
N ILE A 39 4.78 -6.36 0.37
CA ILE A 39 4.43 -5.25 -0.55
C ILE A 39 4.99 -5.46 -1.97
N ASP A 40 6.23 -5.91 -2.08
CA ASP A 40 6.86 -6.08 -3.39
C ASP A 40 6.11 -7.12 -4.24
N PHE A 41 5.76 -8.25 -3.62
CA PHE A 41 5.00 -9.29 -4.33
C PHE A 41 3.61 -8.81 -4.73
N GLU A 42 2.93 -8.08 -3.86
CA GLU A 42 1.60 -7.57 -4.18
C GLU A 42 1.63 -6.55 -5.30
N VAL A 43 2.56 -5.61 -5.27
CA VAL A 43 2.72 -4.61 -6.34
C VAL A 43 3.03 -5.30 -7.67
N VAL A 44 3.99 -6.20 -7.68
CA VAL A 44 4.38 -6.92 -8.90
C VAL A 44 3.20 -7.74 -9.43
N ASN A 45 2.41 -8.36 -8.55
CA ASN A 45 1.26 -9.14 -8.97
C ASN A 45 0.15 -8.27 -9.57
N VAL A 46 -0.09 -7.08 -9.05
CA VAL A 46 -1.04 -6.13 -9.63
C VAL A 46 -0.58 -5.68 -11.01
N LEU A 47 0.71 -5.32 -11.15
CA LEU A 47 1.27 -4.93 -12.45
C LEU A 47 1.18 -6.08 -13.46
N ARG A 48 1.47 -7.30 -13.01
CA ARG A 48 1.32 -8.51 -13.84
C ARG A 48 -0.12 -8.64 -14.38
N ARG A 49 -1.12 -8.48 -13.53
CA ARG A 49 -2.53 -8.57 -13.97
C ARG A 49 -2.87 -7.48 -14.99
N HIS A 50 -2.37 -6.27 -14.80
CA HIS A 50 -2.58 -5.18 -15.76
C HIS A 50 -1.96 -5.49 -17.12
N VAL A 51 -0.77 -6.10 -17.14
CA VAL A 51 -0.13 -6.52 -18.40
C VAL A 51 -0.93 -7.63 -19.07
N LEU A 52 -1.34 -8.65 -18.30
CA LEU A 52 -2.08 -9.78 -18.86
C LEU A 52 -3.47 -9.39 -19.37
N THR A 53 -4.09 -8.36 -18.81
CA THR A 53 -5.39 -7.86 -19.26
C THR A 53 -5.27 -6.67 -20.21
N GLU A 54 -4.06 -6.41 -20.72
CA GLU A 54 -3.78 -5.35 -21.69
C GLU A 54 -4.15 -3.94 -21.23
N ARG A 55 -4.17 -3.71 -19.92
CA ARG A 55 -4.39 -2.38 -19.33
C ARG A 55 -3.10 -1.57 -19.21
N LEU A 56 -1.96 -2.24 -19.29
CA LEU A 56 -0.64 -1.63 -19.15
C LEU A 56 0.32 -2.35 -20.06
N GLY A 57 1.16 -1.58 -20.77
CA GLY A 57 2.21 -2.15 -21.61
C GLY A 57 3.30 -2.83 -20.79
N LEU A 58 3.91 -3.86 -21.34
CA LEU A 58 5.00 -4.58 -20.67
C LEU A 58 6.16 -3.67 -20.30
N GLU A 59 6.54 -2.76 -21.20
CA GLU A 59 7.63 -1.82 -20.94
C GLU A 59 7.32 -0.88 -19.80
N GLN A 60 6.10 -0.35 -19.74
CA GLN A 60 5.65 0.51 -18.64
C GLN A 60 5.65 -0.22 -17.31
N ALA A 61 5.19 -1.48 -17.30
CA ALA A 61 5.20 -2.29 -16.08
C ALA A 61 6.63 -2.58 -15.61
N THR A 62 7.53 -2.88 -16.53
CA THR A 62 8.94 -3.12 -16.20
C THR A 62 9.59 -1.87 -15.60
N GLN A 63 9.31 -0.70 -16.17
CA GLN A 63 9.81 0.56 -15.62
C GLN A 63 9.23 0.85 -14.24
N ALA A 64 7.95 0.54 -14.02
CA ALA A 64 7.32 0.70 -12.71
C ALA A 64 7.99 -0.17 -11.65
N ILE A 65 8.33 -1.41 -11.99
CA ILE A 65 9.04 -2.32 -11.08
C ILE A 65 10.44 -1.77 -10.75
N GLU A 66 11.15 -1.26 -11.73
CA GLU A 66 12.45 -0.63 -11.48
C GLU A 66 12.33 0.59 -10.57
N HIS A 67 11.29 1.38 -10.77
CA HIS A 67 11.01 2.53 -9.92
C HIS A 67 10.67 2.09 -8.49
N LEU A 68 9.88 1.04 -8.33
CA LEU A 68 9.58 0.44 -7.02
C LEU A 68 10.87 0.10 -6.27
N HIS A 69 11.84 -0.51 -6.95
CA HIS A 69 13.12 -0.90 -6.34
C HIS A 69 13.97 0.30 -5.92
N ARG A 70 13.73 1.48 -6.49
CA ARG A 70 14.43 2.71 -6.12
C ARG A 70 13.74 3.51 -5.01
N LEU A 71 12.47 3.22 -4.73
CA LEU A 71 11.77 3.88 -3.63
C LEU A 71 12.36 3.45 -2.30
N ARG A 72 12.54 4.42 -1.41
CA ARG A 72 12.94 4.14 -0.04
C ARG A 72 11.71 3.74 0.76
N ILE A 73 11.54 2.43 0.95
CA ILE A 73 10.46 1.86 1.75
C ILE A 73 11.10 1.04 2.86
N GLU A 74 10.76 1.34 4.10
CA GLU A 74 11.15 0.51 5.23
C GLU A 74 10.23 -0.71 5.25
N ARG A 75 10.77 -1.88 4.98
CA ARG A 75 10.01 -3.13 4.92
C ARG A 75 10.09 -3.86 6.25
N TRP A 76 8.92 -4.26 6.74
CA TRP A 76 8.80 -4.91 8.06
C TRP A 76 8.43 -6.38 7.92
N PRO A 77 9.05 -7.26 8.73
CA PRO A 77 8.71 -8.68 8.71
C PRO A 77 7.39 -8.95 9.42
N TYR A 78 6.91 -10.18 9.28
CA TYR A 78 5.63 -10.60 9.84
C TYR A 78 5.61 -10.59 11.38
N GLU A 79 6.68 -11.01 12.03
CA GLU A 79 6.67 -11.32 13.47
C GLU A 79 6.16 -10.19 14.35
N PRO A 80 6.59 -8.93 14.20
CA PRO A 80 6.06 -7.84 15.04
C PRO A 80 4.58 -7.56 14.83
N LEU A 81 4.02 -8.00 13.69
CA LEU A 81 2.64 -7.73 13.28
C LEU A 81 1.71 -8.90 13.59
N ALA A 82 2.26 -10.07 13.91
CA ALA A 82 1.55 -11.34 13.96
C ALA A 82 0.32 -11.32 14.86
N ALA A 83 0.47 -10.83 16.09
CA ALA A 83 -0.62 -10.84 17.06
C ALA A 83 -1.80 -9.97 16.58
N ARG A 84 -1.50 -8.77 16.09
CA ARG A 84 -2.55 -7.85 15.62
C ARG A 84 -3.22 -8.35 14.34
N VAL A 85 -2.45 -8.93 13.43
CA VAL A 85 -3.01 -9.56 12.23
C VAL A 85 -4.03 -10.62 12.60
N TRP A 86 -3.72 -11.47 13.57
CA TRP A 86 -4.65 -12.50 14.04
C TRP A 86 -5.90 -11.92 14.72
N GLU A 87 -5.74 -10.86 15.50
CA GLU A 87 -6.88 -10.17 16.13
C GLU A 87 -7.87 -9.63 15.10
N LEU A 88 -7.39 -9.21 13.92
CA LEU A 88 -8.22 -8.66 12.85
C LEU A 88 -8.85 -9.71 11.94
N ARG A 89 -8.63 -10.99 12.20
CA ARG A 89 -9.03 -12.10 11.31
C ARG A 89 -10.50 -12.13 10.89
N ASN A 90 -11.39 -11.64 11.74
CA ASN A 90 -12.82 -11.62 11.42
C ASN A 90 -13.22 -10.47 10.51
N ASN A 91 -12.35 -9.47 10.35
CA ASN A 91 -12.70 -8.21 9.68
C ASN A 91 -11.85 -7.95 8.45
N ALA A 92 -10.70 -8.60 8.31
CA ALA A 92 -9.79 -8.38 7.19
C ALA A 92 -8.98 -9.64 6.88
N SER A 93 -8.52 -9.77 5.63
CA SER A 93 -7.54 -10.79 5.27
C SER A 93 -6.23 -10.55 6.02
N ALA A 94 -5.40 -11.58 6.13
CA ALA A 94 -4.07 -11.41 6.73
C ALA A 94 -3.23 -10.38 5.97
N TYR A 95 -3.40 -10.29 4.66
CA TYR A 95 -2.69 -9.33 3.83
C TYR A 95 -3.09 -7.89 4.17
N ASP A 96 -4.38 -7.58 4.13
CA ASP A 96 -4.88 -6.25 4.50
C ASP A 96 -4.57 -5.92 5.96
N ALA A 97 -4.75 -6.90 6.84
CA ALA A 97 -4.45 -6.73 8.26
C ALA A 97 -2.99 -6.41 8.51
N SER A 98 -2.07 -6.89 7.68
CA SER A 98 -0.65 -6.59 7.85
C SER A 98 -0.34 -5.10 7.68
N TYR A 99 -1.00 -4.43 6.75
CA TYR A 99 -0.84 -3.00 6.55
C TYR A 99 -1.43 -2.21 7.72
N VAL A 100 -2.60 -2.60 8.17
CA VAL A 100 -3.24 -1.98 9.35
C VAL A 100 -2.36 -2.15 10.59
N ALA A 101 -1.91 -3.37 10.85
CA ALA A 101 -1.07 -3.67 12.01
C ALA A 101 0.22 -2.85 11.99
N LEU A 102 0.84 -2.71 10.82
CA LEU A 102 2.07 -1.91 10.70
C LEU A 102 1.79 -0.42 10.94
N ALA A 103 0.72 0.12 10.36
CA ALA A 103 0.35 1.51 10.57
C ALA A 103 0.10 1.79 12.07
N GLU A 104 -0.59 0.91 12.76
CA GLU A 104 -0.82 1.02 14.19
C GLU A 104 0.48 0.93 14.99
N PHE A 105 1.33 -0.03 14.64
CA PHE A 105 2.62 -0.24 15.31
C PHE A 105 3.52 1.00 15.22
N LEU A 106 3.52 1.67 14.06
CA LEU A 106 4.34 2.85 13.80
C LEU A 106 3.63 4.17 14.16
N SER A 107 2.40 4.12 14.61
CA SER A 107 1.55 5.31 14.79
C SER A 107 1.50 6.15 13.52
N ALA A 108 1.38 5.47 12.38
CA ALA A 108 1.38 6.06 11.06
C ALA A 108 -0.01 6.03 10.43
N THR A 109 -0.23 6.90 9.44
CA THR A 109 -1.43 6.88 8.62
C THR A 109 -1.29 5.81 7.54
N LEU A 110 -2.32 5.00 7.36
CA LEU A 110 -2.42 4.05 6.25
C LEU A 110 -3.00 4.76 5.03
N VAL A 111 -2.26 4.76 3.93
CA VAL A 111 -2.69 5.33 2.66
C VAL A 111 -3.11 4.21 1.73
N THR A 112 -4.35 4.24 1.27
CA THR A 112 -4.92 3.20 0.41
C THR A 112 -5.92 3.79 -0.58
N LEU A 113 -6.09 3.13 -1.72
CA LEU A 113 -7.20 3.41 -2.64
C LEU A 113 -8.44 2.58 -2.31
N ASP A 114 -8.32 1.60 -1.42
CA ASP A 114 -9.42 0.72 -1.04
C ASP A 114 -10.24 1.33 0.10
N VAL A 115 -11.36 1.95 -0.27
CA VAL A 115 -12.26 2.60 0.70
C VAL A 115 -12.88 1.61 1.70
N ARG A 116 -12.97 0.31 1.34
CA ARG A 116 -13.49 -0.70 2.26
C ARG A 116 -12.58 -0.86 3.47
N LEU A 117 -11.28 -0.69 3.28
CA LEU A 117 -10.30 -0.82 4.35
C LEU A 117 -10.51 0.26 5.42
N ALA A 118 -10.87 1.47 5.02
CA ALA A 118 -11.19 2.55 5.95
C ALA A 118 -12.41 2.23 6.83
N GLY A 119 -13.31 1.39 6.35
CA GLY A 119 -14.52 1.00 7.06
C GLY A 119 -14.41 -0.26 7.91
N VAL A 120 -13.24 -0.87 7.99
CA VAL A 120 -13.05 -2.09 8.79
C VAL A 120 -13.22 -1.78 10.27
N PRO A 121 -14.06 -2.56 11.00
CA PRO A 121 -14.23 -2.33 12.42
C PRO A 121 -12.96 -2.59 13.24
N GLY A 122 -12.74 -1.79 14.25
CA GLY A 122 -11.66 -2.01 15.22
C GLY A 122 -10.29 -1.48 14.80
N LEU A 123 -10.19 -0.68 13.73
CA LEU A 123 -8.93 -0.04 13.37
C LEU A 123 -8.52 0.99 14.41
N ARG A 124 -7.22 1.06 14.69
CA ARG A 124 -6.62 2.02 15.62
C ARG A 124 -5.68 2.99 14.91
N CYS A 125 -5.61 2.95 13.59
CA CYS A 125 -4.84 3.89 12.79
C CYS A 125 -5.78 4.78 11.97
N GLU A 126 -5.27 5.95 11.58
CA GLU A 126 -5.94 6.77 10.58
C GLU A 126 -5.76 6.14 9.20
N VAL A 127 -6.79 6.25 8.37
CA VAL A 127 -6.75 5.79 6.98
C VAL A 127 -7.03 6.97 6.07
N ALA A 128 -6.14 7.22 5.13
CA ALA A 128 -6.29 8.27 4.12
C ALA A 128 -6.59 7.63 2.77
N THR A 129 -7.67 8.07 2.15
CA THR A 129 -8.06 7.68 0.80
C THR A 129 -8.21 8.93 -0.06
N PRO A 130 -8.03 8.82 -1.40
CA PRO A 130 -8.20 10.00 -2.24
C PRO A 130 -9.63 10.53 -2.19
N PRO A 131 -9.80 11.85 -2.33
CA PRO A 131 -11.13 12.44 -2.42
C PRO A 131 -11.89 11.89 -3.63
N VAL A 132 -13.16 11.81 -3.50
CA VAL A 132 -14.06 11.32 -4.57
C VAL A 132 -14.20 12.34 -5.67
#